data_b339f4627cada3408950b6380ce74da7
#
_entry.id   b339f4627cada3408950b6380ce74da7
#
_cell.length_a   1.000
_cell.length_b   1.000
_cell.length_c   1.000
_cell.angle_alpha   90.00
_cell.angle_beta   90.00
_cell.angle_gamma   90.00
#
_symmetry.space_group_name_H-M   'P 1'
#
loop_
_entity.id
_entity.type
_entity.pdbx_description
1 polymer ?
#
loop_
_entity_poly.entity_id
_entity_poly.type
_entity_poly.pdbx_seq_one_letter_code
_entity_poly.pdbx_strand_id
1 'polypeptide(L)'
;MTGMNGTGAAGVAGHFGRQVRRDRLAHGWSIAELARRAKLDAAHLSRVENGRRPPTARIAAALDAVFTERRGWYLTWLEETRSAPEIPATFRSWSDYEDRTTTLRVWMPSIIDGLAQAEGYARALMGLSPGITTATADGRLKARMERQRRVLDRVRSVTLLVDEMALYREVGTAAIMAEQCAYLAEVAAMPSLTLQVMPAVAHASMASGYLIADDAVWCEHVVSAGVYTDPDIVMSVIARHDSLRAECYRASESLALIGRAERLWSAGESPWNGVLRPTAPATADSASK
;
A
#
# COMPACT_ATOMS: atom_id res chain seq x y z
N MET A 1 5.72 16.15 -28.95
CA MET A 1 6.62 15.38 -28.04
C MET A 1 7.14 16.33 -26.98
N THR A 2 6.56 16.37 -25.83
CA THR A 2 7.11 17.11 -24.69
C THR A 2 6.67 16.37 -23.43
N GLY A 3 7.65 15.94 -22.67
CA GLY A 3 7.59 14.90 -21.67
C GLY A 3 6.75 15.18 -20.43
N MET A 4 5.94 14.22 -20.07
CA MET A 4 5.24 14.08 -18.78
C MET A 4 6.07 13.24 -17.79
N ASN A 5 7.26 13.71 -17.42
CA ASN A 5 8.15 13.02 -16.46
C ASN A 5 8.43 13.85 -15.19
N GLY A 6 7.50 14.69 -14.73
CA GLY A 6 7.76 15.66 -13.65
C GLY A 6 7.02 15.50 -12.33
N THR A 7 5.96 14.68 -12.22
CA THR A 7 5.05 14.79 -11.08
C THR A 7 5.46 13.97 -9.84
N GLY A 8 6.09 12.82 -9.98
CA GLY A 8 6.50 11.99 -8.83
C GLY A 8 7.69 12.57 -8.07
N ALA A 9 8.76 12.97 -8.77
CA ALA A 9 9.94 13.57 -8.16
C ALA A 9 9.65 14.94 -7.52
N ALA A 10 8.72 15.71 -8.10
CA ALA A 10 8.27 17.00 -7.57
C ALA A 10 7.47 16.84 -6.25
N GLY A 11 6.67 15.80 -6.11
CA GLY A 11 5.92 15.50 -4.87
C GLY A 11 6.84 15.14 -3.71
N VAL A 12 7.82 14.28 -3.96
CA VAL A 12 8.81 13.82 -3.00
C VAL A 12 9.76 14.95 -2.59
N ALA A 13 10.33 15.67 -3.54
CA ALA A 13 11.19 16.84 -3.25
C ALA A 13 10.42 17.93 -2.50
N GLY A 14 9.13 18.10 -2.82
CA GLY A 14 8.25 19.05 -2.12
C GLY A 14 8.02 18.68 -0.65
N HIS A 15 7.88 17.40 -0.31
CA HIS A 15 7.73 16.99 1.10
C HIS A 15 8.98 17.29 1.92
N PHE A 16 10.14 16.91 1.42
CA PHE A 16 11.44 17.22 2.06
C PHE A 16 11.58 18.74 2.27
N GLY A 17 11.33 19.52 1.22
CA GLY A 17 11.44 20.98 1.29
C GLY A 17 10.48 21.60 2.29
N ARG A 18 9.23 21.12 2.38
CA ARG A 18 8.27 21.60 3.39
C ARG A 18 8.74 21.30 4.81
N GLN A 19 9.38 20.15 5.04
CA GLN A 19 9.92 19.82 6.36
C GLN A 19 11.08 20.75 6.71
N VAL A 20 12.03 20.97 5.78
CA VAL A 20 13.13 21.93 5.97
C VAL A 20 12.59 23.32 6.35
N ARG A 21 11.58 23.79 5.62
CA ARG A 21 10.95 25.08 5.89
C ARG A 21 10.30 25.13 7.28
N ARG A 22 9.59 24.07 7.67
CA ARG A 22 8.94 23.97 8.99
C ARG A 22 9.96 24.08 10.11
N ASP A 23 11.03 23.29 10.03
CA ASP A 23 12.06 23.25 11.07
C ASP A 23 12.83 24.56 11.13
N ARG A 24 13.17 25.15 9.98
CA ARG A 24 13.79 26.47 9.91
C ARG A 24 12.94 27.55 10.58
N LEU A 25 11.64 27.59 10.27
CA LEU A 25 10.71 28.58 10.83
C LEU A 25 10.49 28.36 12.33
N ALA A 26 10.45 27.11 12.79
CA ALA A 26 10.35 26.77 14.21
C ALA A 26 11.53 27.34 15.04
N HIS A 27 12.72 27.44 14.41
CA HIS A 27 13.89 28.07 15.03
C HIS A 27 13.99 29.59 14.78
N GLY A 28 13.03 30.19 14.08
CA GLY A 28 13.05 31.64 13.75
C GLY A 28 14.15 32.01 12.74
N TRP A 29 14.73 31.08 11.99
CA TRP A 29 15.86 31.35 11.10
C TRP A 29 15.41 31.82 9.70
N SER A 30 16.19 32.72 9.10
CA SER A 30 16.12 32.98 7.67
C SER A 30 16.77 31.84 6.89
N ILE A 31 16.52 31.76 5.58
CA ILE A 31 17.16 30.77 4.71
C ILE A 31 18.71 30.95 4.69
N ALA A 32 19.17 32.20 4.75
CA ALA A 32 20.59 32.54 4.81
C ALA A 32 21.23 32.06 6.12
N GLU A 33 20.53 32.19 7.24
CA GLU A 33 20.98 31.72 8.54
C GLU A 33 21.08 30.23 8.60
N LEU A 34 20.04 29.48 8.10
CA LEU A 34 20.10 28.02 8.02
C LEU A 34 21.26 27.57 7.11
N ALA A 35 21.41 28.20 5.94
CA ALA A 35 22.49 27.87 5.02
C ALA A 35 23.88 28.05 5.65
N ARG A 36 24.09 29.14 6.40
CA ARG A 36 25.32 29.40 7.14
C ARG A 36 25.60 28.31 8.18
N ARG A 37 24.58 27.92 8.97
CA ARG A 37 24.71 26.88 10.01
C ARG A 37 24.99 25.51 9.41
N ALA A 38 24.31 25.18 8.31
CA ALA A 38 24.46 23.92 7.59
C ALA A 38 25.72 23.89 6.67
N LYS A 39 26.44 25.00 6.56
CA LYS A 39 27.57 25.17 5.61
C LYS A 39 27.19 24.84 4.16
N LEU A 40 25.99 25.32 3.76
CA LEU A 40 25.41 25.12 2.44
C LEU A 40 25.28 26.45 1.70
N ASP A 41 25.17 26.38 0.37
CA ASP A 41 24.80 27.54 -0.46
C ASP A 41 23.31 27.89 -0.26
N ALA A 42 23.03 29.17 0.04
CA ALA A 42 21.69 29.63 0.36
C ALA A 42 20.72 29.54 -0.83
N ALA A 43 21.20 29.79 -2.07
CA ALA A 43 20.38 29.70 -3.26
C ALA A 43 20.07 28.23 -3.59
N HIS A 44 21.01 27.33 -3.34
CA HIS A 44 20.79 25.90 -3.48
C HIS A 44 19.77 25.40 -2.44
N LEU A 45 19.95 25.73 -1.18
CA LEU A 45 19.05 25.34 -0.09
C LEU A 45 17.63 25.88 -0.31
N SER A 46 17.50 27.12 -0.78
CA SER A 46 16.20 27.71 -1.16
C SER A 46 15.50 26.91 -2.27
N ARG A 47 16.22 26.46 -3.29
CA ARG A 47 15.63 25.64 -4.36
C ARG A 47 15.16 24.27 -3.83
N VAL A 48 15.89 23.68 -2.88
CA VAL A 48 15.49 22.43 -2.22
C VAL A 48 14.28 22.67 -1.32
N GLU A 49 14.27 23.73 -0.51
CA GLU A 49 13.13 24.06 0.36
C GLU A 49 11.83 24.28 -0.42
N ASN A 50 11.93 24.86 -1.62
CA ASN A 50 10.78 25.10 -2.50
C ASN A 50 10.45 23.93 -3.44
N GLY A 51 11.11 22.77 -3.29
CA GLY A 51 10.88 21.59 -4.11
C GLY A 51 11.33 21.72 -5.56
N ARG A 52 12.05 22.79 -5.91
CA ARG A 52 12.58 23.05 -7.27
C ARG A 52 13.85 22.28 -7.60
N ARG A 53 14.47 21.68 -6.59
CA ARG A 53 15.63 20.81 -6.72
C ARG A 53 15.55 19.64 -5.74
N PRO A 54 15.84 18.41 -6.16
CA PRO A 54 15.86 17.27 -5.25
C PRO A 54 16.99 17.40 -4.21
N PRO A 55 16.77 16.95 -2.96
CA PRO A 55 17.81 16.92 -1.95
C PRO A 55 18.92 15.93 -2.31
N THR A 56 20.12 16.21 -1.82
CA THR A 56 21.28 15.30 -1.93
C THR A 56 21.66 14.77 -0.54
N ALA A 57 22.39 13.63 -0.47
CA ALA A 57 22.87 13.07 0.80
C ALA A 57 23.70 14.10 1.59
N ARG A 58 24.50 14.93 0.91
CA ARG A 58 25.26 16.02 1.51
C ARG A 58 24.33 17.06 2.19
N ILE A 59 23.23 17.43 1.54
CA ILE A 59 22.26 18.40 2.12
C ILE A 59 21.54 17.77 3.30
N ALA A 60 21.09 16.52 3.17
CA ALA A 60 20.41 15.81 4.25
C ALA A 60 21.31 15.67 5.49
N ALA A 61 22.55 15.22 5.32
CA ALA A 61 23.53 15.11 6.40
C ALA A 61 23.82 16.47 7.07
N ALA A 62 23.93 17.53 6.27
CA ALA A 62 24.16 18.89 6.80
C ALA A 62 22.96 19.40 7.60
N LEU A 63 21.73 19.06 7.20
CA LEU A 63 20.52 19.41 7.92
C LEU A 63 20.37 18.61 9.23
N ASP A 64 20.69 17.31 9.22
CA ASP A 64 20.71 16.49 10.43
C ASP A 64 21.76 16.97 11.46
N ALA A 65 22.90 17.49 11.00
CA ALA A 65 23.90 18.10 11.87
C ALA A 65 23.44 19.40 12.52
N VAL A 66 22.48 20.11 11.91
CA VAL A 66 21.91 21.37 12.44
C VAL A 66 20.65 21.11 13.27
N PHE A 67 19.78 20.21 12.82
CA PHE A 67 18.53 19.85 13.48
C PHE A 67 18.69 18.54 14.26
N THR A 68 19.54 18.56 15.29
CA THR A 68 19.91 17.37 16.07
C THR A 68 18.71 16.69 16.76
N GLU A 69 17.67 17.45 17.08
CA GLU A 69 16.39 16.95 17.62
C GLU A 69 15.65 16.04 16.65
N ARG A 70 15.97 16.08 15.35
CA ARG A 70 15.43 15.20 14.31
C ARG A 70 16.10 13.83 14.24
N ARG A 71 17.18 13.59 15.00
CA ARG A 71 17.83 12.27 15.14
C ARG A 71 18.15 11.58 13.80
N GLY A 72 18.67 12.32 12.82
CA GLY A 72 19.04 11.78 11.51
C GLY A 72 17.87 11.61 10.53
N TRP A 73 16.72 12.24 10.78
CA TRP A 73 15.52 12.12 9.95
C TRP A 73 15.76 12.47 8.47
N TYR A 74 16.55 13.50 8.17
CA TYR A 74 16.78 13.96 6.79
C TYR A 74 17.55 12.96 5.94
N LEU A 75 18.59 12.32 6.49
CA LEU A 75 19.32 11.26 5.82
C LEU A 75 18.48 10.00 5.68
N THR A 76 17.85 9.55 6.76
CA THR A 76 16.97 8.38 6.76
C THR A 76 15.86 8.55 5.73
N TRP A 77 15.19 9.69 5.71
CA TRP A 77 14.14 9.99 4.74
C TRP A 77 14.66 9.97 3.29
N LEU A 78 15.86 10.55 3.06
CA LEU A 78 16.47 10.55 1.73
C LEU A 78 16.87 9.15 1.26
N GLU A 79 17.40 8.33 2.13
CA GLU A 79 17.78 6.94 1.86
C GLU A 79 16.54 6.10 1.57
N GLU A 80 15.49 6.24 2.36
CA GLU A 80 14.20 5.59 2.15
C GLU A 80 13.53 6.00 0.84
N THR A 81 13.75 7.24 0.41
CA THR A 81 13.16 7.76 -0.84
C THR A 81 14.01 7.42 -2.07
N ARG A 82 15.33 7.27 -1.92
CA ARG A 82 16.26 6.92 -3.02
C ARG A 82 16.33 5.43 -3.29
N SER A 83 16.38 4.67 -2.25
CA SER A 83 16.04 3.27 -2.28
C SER A 83 14.52 3.28 -2.20
N ALA A 84 13.78 3.22 -3.32
CA ALA A 84 12.41 2.80 -3.22
C ALA A 84 12.49 1.37 -2.66
N PRO A 85 12.30 1.18 -1.33
CA PRO A 85 12.57 -0.13 -0.75
C PRO A 85 11.59 -1.09 -1.37
N GLU A 86 12.06 -2.28 -1.71
CA GLU A 86 11.23 -3.41 -2.14
C GLU A 86 10.07 -3.62 -1.16
N ILE A 87 10.30 -3.30 0.12
CA ILE A 87 9.28 -3.27 1.17
C ILE A 87 9.16 -1.83 1.68
N PRO A 88 7.96 -1.21 1.67
CA PRO A 88 7.74 0.11 2.27
C PRO A 88 8.23 0.16 3.73
N ALA A 89 8.85 1.26 4.14
CA ALA A 89 9.39 1.42 5.49
C ALA A 89 8.35 1.14 6.58
N THR A 90 7.10 1.56 6.34
CA THR A 90 5.94 1.33 7.20
C THR A 90 5.60 -0.15 7.38
N PHE A 91 5.95 -0.99 6.41
CA PHE A 91 5.69 -2.43 6.44
C PHE A 91 6.88 -3.23 6.97
N ARG A 92 8.10 -2.67 6.97
CA ARG A 92 9.29 -3.35 7.53
C ARG A 92 9.16 -3.64 9.03
N SER A 93 8.64 -2.68 9.78
CA SER A 93 8.37 -2.89 11.21
C SER A 93 7.34 -4.00 11.48
N TRP A 94 6.41 -4.23 10.54
CA TRP A 94 5.47 -5.33 10.61
C TRP A 94 6.11 -6.70 10.32
N SER A 95 7.09 -6.77 9.41
CA SER A 95 7.75 -8.03 9.04
C SER A 95 8.29 -8.80 10.23
N ASP A 96 8.85 -8.10 11.23
CA ASP A 96 9.40 -8.72 12.44
C ASP A 96 8.30 -9.41 13.28
N TYR A 97 7.09 -8.85 13.32
CA TYR A 97 5.95 -9.46 14.00
C TYR A 97 5.40 -10.64 13.20
N GLU A 98 5.26 -10.46 11.91
CA GLU A 98 4.81 -11.49 10.99
C GLU A 98 5.75 -12.71 10.99
N ASP A 99 7.07 -12.49 11.09
CA ASP A 99 8.08 -13.56 11.09
C ASP A 99 8.10 -14.40 12.37
N ARG A 100 7.53 -13.94 13.47
CA ARG A 100 7.47 -14.70 14.74
C ARG A 100 6.07 -15.18 15.10
N THR A 101 5.02 -14.66 14.47
CA THR A 101 3.64 -15.03 14.79
C THR A 101 3.31 -16.47 14.43
N THR A 102 2.43 -17.08 15.19
CA THR A 102 1.87 -18.40 14.90
C THR A 102 0.46 -18.31 14.31
N THR A 103 -0.24 -17.21 14.58
CA THR A 103 -1.56 -16.91 14.04
C THR A 103 -1.56 -15.56 13.35
N LEU A 104 -2.19 -15.49 12.19
CA LEU A 104 -2.34 -14.26 11.42
C LEU A 104 -3.80 -14.08 11.03
N ARG A 105 -4.36 -12.92 11.33
CA ARG A 105 -5.70 -12.52 10.90
C ARG A 105 -5.58 -11.34 9.96
N VAL A 106 -6.30 -11.40 8.86
CA VAL A 106 -6.19 -10.44 7.77
C VAL A 106 -7.57 -9.94 7.38
N TRP A 107 -7.69 -8.63 7.27
CA TRP A 107 -8.87 -7.96 6.73
C TRP A 107 -8.45 -6.80 5.83
N MET A 108 -8.94 -6.79 4.58
CA MET A 108 -8.78 -5.70 3.63
C MET A 108 -10.11 -5.40 2.92
N PRO A 109 -10.72 -4.22 3.14
CA PRO A 109 -12.08 -3.93 2.66
C PRO A 109 -12.19 -3.62 1.16
N SER A 110 -11.07 -3.31 0.49
CA SER A 110 -11.14 -2.76 -0.87
C SER A 110 -10.40 -3.57 -1.91
N ILE A 111 -9.45 -4.38 -1.49
CA ILE A 111 -8.59 -5.20 -2.34
C ILE A 111 -8.34 -6.55 -1.68
N ILE A 112 -7.90 -7.50 -2.45
CA ILE A 112 -7.40 -8.78 -1.90
C ILE A 112 -6.05 -8.52 -1.24
N ASP A 113 -5.83 -9.06 -0.03
CA ASP A 113 -4.55 -8.90 0.67
C ASP A 113 -3.39 -9.54 -0.08
N GLY A 114 -2.19 -9.00 0.14
CA GLY A 114 -0.97 -9.44 -0.52
C GLY A 114 -0.62 -10.92 -0.30
N LEU A 115 -1.11 -11.56 0.76
CA LEU A 115 -0.91 -12.99 1.01
C LEU A 115 -1.73 -13.89 0.09
N ALA A 116 -2.75 -13.35 -0.57
CA ALA A 116 -3.62 -14.11 -1.48
C ALA A 116 -3.73 -13.48 -2.87
N GLN A 117 -2.74 -12.66 -3.26
CA GLN A 117 -2.69 -12.07 -4.59
C GLN A 117 -1.94 -12.99 -5.57
N ALA A 118 -2.55 -13.25 -6.73
CA ALA A 118 -1.85 -13.76 -7.90
C ALA A 118 -0.83 -12.71 -8.40
N GLU A 119 0.22 -13.16 -9.07
CA GLU A 119 1.29 -12.26 -9.54
C GLU A 119 0.76 -11.17 -10.49
N GLY A 120 -0.12 -11.55 -11.43
CA GLY A 120 -0.75 -10.61 -12.36
C GLY A 120 -1.55 -9.52 -11.67
N TYR A 121 -2.34 -9.88 -10.66
CA TYR A 121 -3.12 -8.93 -9.84
C TYR A 121 -2.21 -8.01 -9.03
N ALA A 122 -1.20 -8.56 -8.36
CA ALA A 122 -0.24 -7.79 -7.58
C ALA A 122 0.51 -6.78 -8.45
N ARG A 123 0.94 -7.19 -9.64
CA ARG A 123 1.62 -6.34 -10.64
C ARG A 123 0.71 -5.20 -11.10
N ALA A 124 -0.53 -5.51 -11.46
CA ALA A 124 -1.50 -4.51 -11.90
C ALA A 124 -1.78 -3.48 -10.80
N LEU A 125 -2.00 -3.94 -9.56
CA LEU A 125 -2.25 -3.07 -8.41
C LEU A 125 -1.06 -2.14 -8.11
N MET A 126 0.17 -2.64 -8.18
CA MET A 126 1.38 -1.82 -7.99
C MET A 126 1.52 -0.75 -9.06
N GLY A 127 1.13 -1.05 -10.30
CA GLY A 127 1.13 -0.11 -11.42
C GLY A 127 0.21 1.10 -11.23
N LEU A 128 -0.77 1.02 -10.32
CA LEU A 128 -1.67 2.14 -9.98
C LEU A 128 -0.99 3.21 -9.11
N SER A 129 0.16 2.91 -8.49
CA SER A 129 0.83 3.84 -7.60
C SER A 129 1.43 5.02 -8.37
N PRO A 130 1.03 6.27 -8.10
CA PRO A 130 1.56 7.43 -8.80
C PRO A 130 3.08 7.53 -8.68
N GLY A 131 3.77 7.70 -9.81
CA GLY A 131 5.22 7.93 -9.84
C GLY A 131 6.09 6.72 -9.58
N ILE A 132 5.53 5.51 -9.49
CA ILE A 132 6.33 4.29 -9.40
C ILE A 132 7.03 4.02 -10.73
N THR A 133 8.31 3.67 -10.67
CA THR A 133 9.05 3.20 -11.85
C THR A 133 8.83 1.70 -12.05
N THR A 134 8.99 1.20 -13.28
CA THR A 134 8.89 -0.24 -13.57
C THR A 134 9.84 -1.06 -12.69
N ALA A 135 11.10 -0.63 -12.56
CA ALA A 135 12.09 -1.32 -11.73
C ALA A 135 11.68 -1.39 -10.26
N THR A 136 11.10 -0.30 -9.72
CA THR A 136 10.58 -0.29 -8.34
C THR A 136 9.36 -1.20 -8.18
N ALA A 137 8.46 -1.20 -9.16
CA ALA A 137 7.29 -2.08 -9.16
C ALA A 137 7.70 -3.55 -9.20
N ASP A 138 8.68 -3.91 -10.03
CA ASP A 138 9.22 -5.28 -10.13
C ASP A 138 9.91 -5.73 -8.83
N GLY A 139 10.72 -4.86 -8.20
CA GLY A 139 11.32 -5.14 -6.90
C GLY A 139 10.28 -5.38 -5.81
N ARG A 140 9.26 -4.52 -5.73
CA ARG A 140 8.14 -4.68 -4.78
C ARG A 140 7.32 -5.95 -5.02
N LEU A 141 7.10 -6.29 -6.29
CA LEU A 141 6.40 -7.52 -6.66
C LEU A 141 7.17 -8.75 -6.20
N LYS A 142 8.47 -8.79 -6.49
CA LYS A 142 9.35 -9.89 -6.05
C LYS A 142 9.30 -10.04 -4.53
N ALA A 143 9.49 -8.96 -3.78
CA ALA A 143 9.42 -8.95 -2.32
C ALA A 143 8.05 -9.43 -1.80
N ARG A 144 6.94 -9.05 -2.46
CA ARG A 144 5.59 -9.51 -2.11
C ARG A 144 5.42 -11.00 -2.32
N MET A 145 5.85 -11.54 -3.47
CA MET A 145 5.77 -12.98 -3.76
C MET A 145 6.66 -13.81 -2.82
N GLU A 146 7.84 -13.30 -2.46
CA GLU A 146 8.71 -13.92 -1.47
C GLU A 146 8.10 -13.92 -0.06
N ARG A 147 7.52 -12.78 0.36
CA ARG A 147 6.78 -12.68 1.64
C ARG A 147 5.62 -13.67 1.68
N GLN A 148 4.79 -13.71 0.63
CA GLN A 148 3.63 -14.58 0.53
C GLN A 148 4.01 -16.05 0.77
N ARG A 149 5.00 -16.55 0.03
CA ARG A 149 5.50 -17.92 0.20
C ARG A 149 5.99 -18.16 1.63
N ARG A 150 6.89 -17.28 2.12
CA ARG A 150 7.46 -17.40 3.47
C ARG A 150 6.41 -17.45 4.56
N VAL A 151 5.38 -16.61 4.49
CA VAL A 151 4.33 -16.53 5.49
C VAL A 151 3.41 -17.75 5.41
N LEU A 152 2.94 -18.10 4.22
CA LEU A 152 2.02 -19.23 4.03
C LEU A 152 2.66 -20.58 4.38
N ASP A 153 3.96 -20.75 4.14
CA ASP A 153 4.69 -21.97 4.48
C ASP A 153 4.93 -22.11 5.99
N ARG A 154 4.98 -20.99 6.74
CA ARG A 154 5.43 -20.99 8.14
C ARG A 154 4.31 -20.82 9.15
N VAL A 155 3.34 -19.93 8.88
CA VAL A 155 2.28 -19.59 9.83
C VAL A 155 1.31 -20.76 9.98
N ARG A 156 1.03 -21.14 11.23
CA ARG A 156 0.18 -22.33 11.54
C ARG A 156 -1.30 -22.10 11.27
N SER A 157 -1.75 -20.85 11.41
CA SER A 157 -3.15 -20.50 11.21
C SER A 157 -3.26 -19.10 10.61
N VAL A 158 -3.80 -19.02 9.41
CA VAL A 158 -4.14 -17.76 8.74
C VAL A 158 -5.65 -17.67 8.59
N THR A 159 -6.26 -16.60 9.08
CA THR A 159 -7.66 -16.27 8.79
C THR A 159 -7.68 -15.08 7.85
N LEU A 160 -8.12 -15.29 6.63
CA LEU A 160 -8.23 -14.28 5.59
C LEU A 160 -9.70 -13.95 5.33
N LEU A 161 -10.12 -12.74 5.67
CA LEU A 161 -11.43 -12.23 5.33
C LEU A 161 -11.30 -11.34 4.07
N VAL A 162 -12.11 -11.64 3.07
CA VAL A 162 -12.16 -10.95 1.77
C VAL A 162 -13.50 -10.27 1.64
N ASP A 163 -13.52 -8.98 1.39
CA ASP A 163 -14.76 -8.28 1.06
C ASP A 163 -15.32 -8.77 -0.29
N GLU A 164 -16.61 -9.06 -0.37
CA GLU A 164 -17.25 -9.54 -1.60
C GLU A 164 -17.02 -8.57 -2.76
N MET A 165 -17.00 -7.25 -2.48
CA MET A 165 -16.75 -6.22 -3.50
C MET A 165 -15.33 -6.29 -4.07
N ALA A 166 -14.35 -6.85 -3.32
CA ALA A 166 -13.00 -7.03 -3.84
C ALA A 166 -12.93 -8.12 -4.93
N LEU A 167 -13.86 -9.09 -4.96
CA LEU A 167 -13.97 -10.09 -6.02
C LEU A 167 -14.44 -9.47 -7.35
N TYR A 168 -15.13 -8.35 -7.29
CA TYR A 168 -15.75 -7.70 -8.44
C TYR A 168 -15.10 -6.36 -8.80
N ARG A 169 -14.20 -5.84 -7.97
CA ARG A 169 -13.42 -4.64 -8.29
C ARG A 169 -12.34 -4.98 -9.32
N GLU A 170 -12.51 -4.46 -10.53
CA GLU A 170 -11.56 -4.70 -11.63
C GLU A 170 -10.17 -4.12 -11.31
N VAL A 171 -9.18 -5.00 -11.26
CA VAL A 171 -7.76 -4.65 -11.14
C VAL A 171 -7.05 -5.23 -12.36
N GLY A 172 -6.58 -4.36 -13.25
CA GLY A 172 -5.98 -4.75 -14.51
C GLY A 172 -7.03 -5.14 -15.57
N THR A 173 -7.12 -6.41 -15.91
CA THR A 173 -8.02 -6.93 -16.93
C THR A 173 -8.90 -8.06 -16.41
N ALA A 174 -9.96 -8.41 -17.13
CA ALA A 174 -10.82 -9.54 -16.80
C ALA A 174 -10.02 -10.86 -16.66
N ALA A 175 -9.02 -11.08 -17.50
CA ALA A 175 -8.14 -12.26 -17.42
C ALA A 175 -7.33 -12.28 -16.11
N ILE A 176 -6.80 -11.14 -15.67
CA ILE A 176 -6.09 -10.99 -14.38
C ILE A 176 -7.04 -11.26 -13.21
N MET A 177 -8.28 -10.79 -13.29
CA MET A 177 -9.28 -11.04 -12.25
C MET A 177 -9.72 -12.50 -12.19
N ALA A 178 -9.84 -13.18 -13.35
CA ALA A 178 -10.12 -14.62 -13.40
C ALA A 178 -8.97 -15.43 -12.76
N GLU A 179 -7.72 -15.13 -13.12
CA GLU A 179 -6.52 -15.73 -12.51
C GLU A 179 -6.50 -15.50 -10.99
N GLN A 180 -6.83 -14.29 -10.55
CA GLN A 180 -6.90 -13.95 -9.14
C GLN A 180 -7.96 -14.76 -8.38
N CYS A 181 -9.14 -14.95 -8.95
CA CYS A 181 -10.19 -15.76 -8.33
C CYS A 181 -9.79 -17.24 -8.28
N ALA A 182 -9.19 -17.79 -9.34
CA ALA A 182 -8.66 -19.14 -9.35
C ALA A 182 -7.59 -19.34 -8.26
N TYR A 183 -6.67 -18.37 -8.13
CA TYR A 183 -5.64 -18.40 -7.09
C TYR A 183 -6.21 -18.32 -5.67
N LEU A 184 -7.28 -17.54 -5.43
CA LEU A 184 -7.98 -17.55 -4.15
C LEU A 184 -8.53 -18.92 -3.77
N ALA A 185 -9.05 -19.68 -4.73
CA ALA A 185 -9.53 -21.04 -4.50
C ALA A 185 -8.37 -22.00 -4.15
N GLU A 186 -7.21 -21.85 -4.79
CA GLU A 186 -5.99 -22.61 -4.45
C GLU A 186 -5.50 -22.30 -3.03
N VAL A 187 -5.42 -21.01 -2.68
CA VAL A 187 -5.01 -20.58 -1.34
C VAL A 187 -6.00 -21.08 -0.27
N ALA A 188 -7.30 -21.04 -0.55
CA ALA A 188 -8.32 -21.53 0.36
C ALA A 188 -8.29 -23.05 0.60
N ALA A 189 -7.63 -23.81 -0.28
CA ALA A 189 -7.42 -25.25 -0.09
C ALA A 189 -6.23 -25.58 0.86
N MET A 190 -5.43 -24.60 1.26
CA MET A 190 -4.32 -24.81 2.19
C MET A 190 -4.83 -25.16 3.60
N PRO A 191 -4.33 -26.22 4.25
CA PRO A 191 -4.82 -26.63 5.57
C PRO A 191 -4.63 -25.60 6.67
N SER A 192 -3.60 -24.74 6.55
CA SER A 192 -3.30 -23.69 7.52
C SER A 192 -4.12 -22.41 7.32
N LEU A 193 -4.95 -22.34 6.26
CA LEU A 193 -5.66 -21.11 5.90
C LEU A 193 -7.18 -21.29 5.93
N THR A 194 -7.86 -20.36 6.58
CA THR A 194 -9.31 -20.20 6.51
C THR A 194 -9.63 -18.94 5.71
N LEU A 195 -10.27 -19.10 4.56
CA LEU A 195 -10.76 -17.98 3.74
C LEU A 195 -12.27 -17.87 3.88
N GLN A 196 -12.76 -16.67 4.19
CA GLN A 196 -14.17 -16.37 4.22
C GLN A 196 -14.44 -15.04 3.51
N VAL A 197 -15.56 -14.97 2.82
CA VAL A 197 -16.01 -13.77 2.11
C VAL A 197 -17.01 -13.02 2.99
N MET A 198 -16.76 -11.74 3.22
CA MET A 198 -17.67 -10.82 3.88
C MET A 198 -18.73 -10.36 2.86
N PRO A 199 -20.02 -10.52 3.13
CA PRO A 199 -21.08 -10.02 2.25
C PRO A 199 -20.95 -8.53 1.94
N ALA A 200 -21.39 -8.12 0.76
CA ALA A 200 -21.39 -6.71 0.32
C ALA A 200 -22.50 -5.90 1.03
N VAL A 201 -22.43 -5.87 2.37
CA VAL A 201 -23.34 -5.11 3.23
C VAL A 201 -22.55 -4.14 4.12
N ALA A 202 -23.21 -3.13 4.68
CA ALA A 202 -22.55 -2.19 5.58
C ALA A 202 -22.12 -2.88 6.88
N HIS A 203 -20.87 -2.69 7.28
CA HIS A 203 -20.30 -3.23 8.51
C HIS A 203 -19.26 -2.28 9.13
N ALA A 204 -18.91 -2.48 10.39
CA ALA A 204 -18.09 -1.53 11.17
C ALA A 204 -16.62 -1.41 10.68
N SER A 205 -16.13 -2.34 9.86
CA SER A 205 -14.72 -2.38 9.40
C SER A 205 -14.55 -1.97 7.93
N MET A 206 -15.50 -1.24 7.34
CA MET A 206 -15.43 -0.80 5.93
C MET A 206 -14.32 0.21 5.67
N ALA A 207 -13.96 1.02 6.67
CA ALA A 207 -13.10 2.18 6.47
C ALA A 207 -11.61 1.86 6.42
N SER A 208 -11.17 0.74 6.99
CA SER A 208 -9.74 0.44 7.16
C SER A 208 -9.47 -1.06 7.19
N GLY A 209 -8.41 -1.45 6.48
CA GLY A 209 -7.83 -2.79 6.59
C GLY A 209 -6.85 -2.90 7.74
N TYR A 210 -6.59 -4.13 8.19
CA TYR A 210 -5.61 -4.42 9.23
C TYR A 210 -5.08 -5.85 9.11
N LEU A 211 -3.88 -6.03 9.69
CA LEU A 211 -3.27 -7.34 9.93
C LEU A 211 -3.09 -7.50 11.44
N ILE A 212 -3.36 -8.69 11.97
CA ILE A 212 -3.21 -9.01 13.40
C ILE A 212 -2.29 -10.21 13.52
N ALA A 213 -1.14 -10.03 14.18
CA ALA A 213 -0.26 -11.07 14.67
C ALA A 213 -0.68 -11.45 16.11
N ASP A 214 0.06 -12.37 16.75
CA ASP A 214 -0.26 -12.80 18.13
C ASP A 214 -0.26 -11.62 19.12
N ASP A 215 0.66 -10.66 18.96
CA ASP A 215 0.92 -9.55 19.90
C ASP A 215 0.97 -8.17 19.25
N ALA A 216 0.54 -8.04 18.00
CA ALA A 216 0.61 -6.78 17.27
C ALA A 216 -0.50 -6.63 16.23
N VAL A 217 -0.86 -5.40 15.95
CA VAL A 217 -1.77 -5.00 14.88
C VAL A 217 -1.05 -4.03 13.96
N TRP A 218 -1.10 -4.28 12.66
CA TRP A 218 -0.71 -3.33 11.66
C TRP A 218 -1.94 -2.72 10.97
N CYS A 219 -1.95 -1.40 10.86
CA CYS A 219 -2.96 -0.67 10.09
C CYS A 219 -2.28 0.31 9.15
N GLU A 220 -2.85 0.47 7.96
CA GLU A 220 -2.45 1.49 7.00
C GLU A 220 -3.53 2.55 6.86
N HIS A 221 -3.10 3.80 6.93
CA HIS A 221 -3.92 4.97 6.66
C HIS A 221 -3.30 5.79 5.53
N VAL A 222 -4.07 6.67 4.92
CA VAL A 222 -3.62 7.50 3.77
C VAL A 222 -2.34 8.30 4.06
N VAL A 223 -2.11 8.66 5.32
CA VAL A 223 -0.98 9.52 5.74
C VAL A 223 0.15 8.73 6.39
N SER A 224 -0.15 7.54 6.95
CA SER A 224 0.82 6.75 7.71
C SER A 224 0.36 5.29 7.81
N ALA A 225 1.29 4.40 8.06
CA ALA A 225 0.98 3.08 8.58
C ALA A 225 1.70 2.91 9.92
N GLY A 226 1.18 2.05 10.78
CA GLY A 226 1.75 1.84 12.10
C GLY A 226 1.52 0.43 12.62
N VAL A 227 2.43 0.00 13.51
CA VAL A 227 2.30 -1.21 14.31
C VAL A 227 1.92 -0.79 15.72
N TYR A 228 0.88 -1.41 16.24
CA TYR A 228 0.33 -1.20 17.58
C TYR A 228 0.53 -2.48 18.39
N THR A 229 1.16 -2.35 19.56
CA THR A 229 1.49 -3.46 20.45
C THR A 229 0.88 -3.31 21.86
N ASP A 230 0.10 -2.26 22.06
CA ASP A 230 -0.66 -2.09 23.29
C ASP A 230 -1.69 -3.23 23.39
N PRO A 231 -1.68 -4.03 24.49
CA PRO A 231 -2.55 -5.18 24.62
C PRO A 231 -4.04 -4.86 24.50
N ASP A 232 -4.48 -3.70 24.99
CA ASP A 232 -5.89 -3.29 24.97
C ASP A 232 -6.30 -2.96 23.52
N ILE A 233 -5.40 -2.32 22.74
CA ILE A 233 -5.62 -2.07 21.31
C ILE A 233 -5.67 -3.39 20.55
N VAL A 234 -4.71 -4.29 20.78
CA VAL A 234 -4.65 -5.59 20.11
C VAL A 234 -5.92 -6.40 20.38
N MET A 235 -6.34 -6.51 21.63
CA MET A 235 -7.57 -7.21 22.03
C MET A 235 -8.83 -6.58 21.42
N SER A 236 -8.90 -5.27 21.37
CA SER A 236 -10.03 -4.55 20.74
C SER A 236 -10.15 -4.86 19.24
N VAL A 237 -9.01 -4.91 18.51
CA VAL A 237 -9.02 -5.23 17.08
C VAL A 237 -9.29 -6.71 16.84
N ILE A 238 -8.82 -7.62 17.70
CA ILE A 238 -9.19 -9.04 17.67
C ILE A 238 -10.69 -9.21 17.83
N ALA A 239 -11.30 -8.59 18.83
CA ALA A 239 -12.75 -8.66 19.06
C ALA A 239 -13.54 -8.13 17.84
N ARG A 240 -13.06 -7.05 17.24
CA ARG A 240 -13.64 -6.51 15.99
C ARG A 240 -13.54 -7.51 14.83
N HIS A 241 -12.39 -8.16 14.69
CA HIS A 241 -12.18 -9.19 13.64
C HIS A 241 -13.09 -10.38 13.84
N ASP A 242 -13.27 -10.85 15.09
CA ASP A 242 -14.13 -11.97 15.41
C ASP A 242 -15.62 -11.63 15.15
N SER A 243 -16.04 -10.40 15.46
CA SER A 243 -17.38 -9.91 15.09
C SER A 243 -17.57 -9.86 13.59
N LEU A 244 -16.58 -9.35 12.85
CA LEU A 244 -16.63 -9.31 11.38
C LEU A 244 -16.71 -10.72 10.78
N ARG A 245 -15.91 -11.64 11.30
CA ARG A 245 -15.90 -13.04 10.86
C ARG A 245 -17.22 -13.74 11.08
N ALA A 246 -17.95 -13.41 12.14
CA ALA A 246 -19.26 -13.98 12.43
C ALA A 246 -20.31 -13.61 11.38
N GLU A 247 -20.12 -12.50 10.67
CA GLU A 247 -21.01 -12.03 9.59
C GLU A 247 -20.60 -12.57 8.21
N CYS A 248 -19.41 -13.19 8.08
CA CYS A 248 -18.91 -13.75 6.83
C CYS A 248 -19.68 -15.01 6.41
N TYR A 249 -19.73 -15.24 5.12
CA TYR A 249 -20.17 -16.53 4.58
C TYR A 249 -19.32 -17.68 5.10
N ARG A 250 -19.89 -18.87 5.20
CA ARG A 250 -19.12 -20.09 5.52
C ARG A 250 -18.08 -20.36 4.43
N ALA A 251 -17.04 -21.11 4.77
CA ALA A 251 -15.95 -21.39 3.83
C ALA A 251 -16.43 -22.00 2.50
N SER A 252 -17.39 -22.94 2.54
CA SER A 252 -17.97 -23.55 1.33
C SER A 252 -18.77 -22.55 0.48
N GLU A 253 -19.51 -21.66 1.12
CA GLU A 253 -20.26 -20.60 0.44
C GLU A 253 -19.31 -19.58 -0.16
N SER A 254 -18.26 -19.21 0.57
CA SER A 254 -17.19 -18.32 0.11
C SER A 254 -16.50 -18.87 -1.15
N LEU A 255 -16.15 -20.15 -1.18
CA LEU A 255 -15.59 -20.80 -2.36
C LEU A 255 -16.58 -20.79 -3.56
N ALA A 256 -17.87 -21.01 -3.32
CA ALA A 256 -18.88 -20.94 -4.37
C ALA A 256 -18.99 -19.52 -4.96
N LEU A 257 -18.88 -18.46 -4.12
CA LEU A 257 -18.86 -17.07 -4.55
C LEU A 257 -17.61 -16.75 -5.38
N ILE A 258 -16.43 -17.18 -4.93
CA ILE A 258 -15.15 -17.02 -5.63
C ILE A 258 -15.23 -17.69 -7.01
N GLY A 259 -15.72 -18.94 -7.09
CA GLY A 259 -15.92 -19.64 -8.35
C GLY A 259 -16.96 -18.99 -9.27
N ARG A 260 -17.96 -18.30 -8.72
CA ARG A 260 -18.89 -17.49 -9.53
C ARG A 260 -18.18 -16.27 -10.12
N ALA A 261 -17.40 -15.56 -9.32
CA ALA A 261 -16.63 -14.41 -9.78
C ALA A 261 -15.63 -14.81 -10.86
N GLU A 262 -14.91 -15.92 -10.68
CA GLU A 262 -14.00 -16.48 -11.68
C GLU A 262 -14.67 -16.73 -13.03
N ARG A 263 -15.85 -17.37 -13.03
CA ARG A 263 -16.61 -17.62 -14.28
C ARG A 263 -17.05 -16.34 -14.98
N LEU A 264 -17.50 -15.34 -14.23
CA LEU A 264 -17.87 -14.04 -14.80
C LEU A 264 -16.68 -13.36 -15.48
N TRP A 265 -15.55 -13.31 -14.80
CA TRP A 265 -14.31 -12.73 -15.34
C TRP A 265 -13.76 -13.52 -16.53
N SER A 266 -13.84 -14.87 -16.51
CA SER A 266 -13.42 -15.74 -17.61
C SER A 266 -14.30 -15.58 -18.85
N ALA A 267 -15.57 -15.25 -18.70
CA ALA A 267 -16.47 -14.90 -19.79
C ALA A 267 -16.24 -13.50 -20.36
N GLY A 268 -15.31 -12.72 -19.77
CA GLY A 268 -15.07 -11.32 -20.13
C GLY A 268 -16.20 -10.39 -19.69
N GLU A 269 -17.08 -10.87 -18.80
CA GLU A 269 -18.19 -10.10 -18.26
C GLU A 269 -17.71 -9.33 -17.03
N SER A 270 -17.69 -7.99 -17.15
CA SER A 270 -17.59 -7.16 -15.96
C SER A 270 -18.92 -7.17 -15.24
N PRO A 271 -18.99 -7.44 -13.91
CA PRO A 271 -20.23 -7.37 -13.14
C PRO A 271 -20.86 -5.97 -13.18
N TRP A 272 -20.10 -4.99 -13.64
CA TRP A 272 -20.50 -3.59 -13.81
C TRP A 272 -20.89 -3.22 -15.26
N ASN A 273 -20.92 -4.19 -16.19
CA ASN A 273 -21.37 -3.96 -17.56
C ASN A 273 -22.82 -3.48 -17.53
N GLY A 274 -23.01 -2.20 -17.83
CA GLY A 274 -24.30 -1.53 -17.91
C GLY A 274 -24.72 -0.67 -16.72
N VAL A 275 -24.02 -0.74 -15.57
CA VAL A 275 -24.42 0.01 -14.36
C VAL A 275 -23.52 1.21 -14.06
N LEU A 276 -22.24 1.17 -14.36
CA LEU A 276 -21.27 2.19 -13.90
C LEU A 276 -20.19 2.61 -14.91
N ARG A 277 -20.17 2.14 -16.15
CA ARG A 277 -19.32 2.79 -17.16
C ARG A 277 -20.04 4.02 -17.71
N PRO A 278 -19.57 5.25 -17.44
CA PRO A 278 -19.93 6.37 -18.27
C PRO A 278 -19.56 5.97 -19.69
N THR A 279 -20.48 6.04 -20.64
CA THR A 279 -20.15 5.98 -22.05
C THR A 279 -19.00 6.93 -22.27
N ALA A 280 -17.85 6.41 -22.75
CA ALA A 280 -16.73 7.28 -23.12
C ALA A 280 -17.31 8.43 -23.96
N PRO A 281 -16.94 9.69 -23.70
CA PRO A 281 -17.41 10.79 -24.51
C PRO A 281 -17.07 10.44 -25.95
N ALA A 282 -18.07 10.48 -26.83
CA ALA A 282 -17.87 10.25 -28.25
C ALA A 282 -16.70 11.12 -28.68
N THR A 283 -15.62 10.50 -29.16
CA THR A 283 -14.52 11.23 -29.78
C THR A 283 -15.16 12.08 -30.86
N ALA A 284 -15.13 13.40 -30.70
CA ALA A 284 -15.56 14.31 -31.71
C ALA A 284 -14.74 13.98 -32.97
N ASP A 285 -15.41 13.38 -33.93
CA ASP A 285 -14.91 13.15 -35.28
C ASP A 285 -14.46 14.51 -35.77
N SER A 286 -13.16 14.66 -35.98
CA SER A 286 -12.58 15.80 -36.63
C SER A 286 -13.05 15.77 -38.10
N ALA A 287 -14.25 16.30 -38.33
CA ALA A 287 -14.68 16.60 -39.70
C ALA A 287 -13.79 17.69 -40.25
N SER A 288 -12.87 17.27 -41.12
CA SER A 288 -12.22 18.09 -42.12
C SER A 288 -13.21 18.96 -42.87
N LYS A 289 -12.99 20.24 -42.91
CA LYS A 289 -13.10 21.04 -44.13
C LYS A 289 -12.09 22.17 -44.09
#